data_edc57aa5a64c8c05be0290348a15bd72
#
_entry.id   edc57aa5a64c8c05be0290348a15bd72
#
_cell.length_a   1.000
_cell.length_b   1.000
_cell.length_c   1.000
_cell.angle_alpha   90.00
_cell.angle_beta   90.00
_cell.angle_gamma   90.00
#
_symmetry.space_group_name_H-M   'P 1'
#
loop_
_entity.id
_entity.type
_entity.pdbx_description
1 polymer ?
#
loop_
_entity_poly.entity_id
_entity_poly.type
_entity_poly.pdbx_seq_one_letter_code
_entity_poly.pdbx_strand_id
1 'polypeptide(L)'
;MLNEKRKIVYLDETNFTKLAFQSKDWSSCRENQHVDQRDIYTGYRSVIATISEDKGVELIKIYRTAVTSDTFIKYLELLSKRNDKQPLALFQDQLKVHKSKKVKPFYNALNIVPIYNVGYSPEFNPIESVFSQVKRVFCRERLNKLVNN
;
A
#
# COMPACT_ATOMS: atom_id res chain seq x y z
N MET A 1 -21.81 -26.06 -8.75
CA MET A 1 -20.91 -24.93 -8.48
C MET A 1 -19.82 -25.45 -7.56
N LEU A 2 -18.63 -25.67 -8.09
CA LEU A 2 -17.49 -26.14 -7.32
C LEU A 2 -17.13 -25.03 -6.32
N ASN A 3 -17.10 -25.38 -5.05
CA ASN A 3 -16.68 -24.52 -3.95
C ASN A 3 -15.15 -24.38 -4.03
N GLU A 4 -14.65 -23.62 -5.01
CA GLU A 4 -13.22 -23.39 -5.17
C GLU A 4 -12.72 -22.63 -3.95
N LYS A 5 -11.87 -23.28 -3.16
CA LYS A 5 -11.18 -22.65 -2.03
C LYS A 5 -10.27 -21.56 -2.59
N ARG A 6 -10.63 -20.30 -2.40
CA ARG A 6 -9.83 -19.14 -2.83
C ARG A 6 -8.87 -18.73 -1.73
N LYS A 7 -7.65 -18.43 -2.11
CA LYS A 7 -6.68 -17.82 -1.20
C LYS A 7 -7.09 -16.37 -0.94
N ILE A 8 -7.20 -15.99 0.32
CA ILE A 8 -7.51 -14.60 0.71
C ILE A 8 -6.19 -13.80 0.74
N VAL A 9 -6.22 -12.68 0.06
CA VAL A 9 -5.11 -11.72 0.03
C VAL A 9 -5.66 -10.31 0.31
N TYR A 10 -4.91 -9.51 1.06
CA TYR A 10 -5.29 -8.16 1.47
C TYR A 10 -4.42 -7.17 0.74
N LEU A 11 -5.03 -6.25 0.02
CA LEU A 11 -4.37 -5.21 -0.76
C LEU A 11 -4.71 -3.84 -0.23
N ASP A 12 -3.72 -2.95 -0.24
CA ASP A 12 -3.94 -1.53 -0.03
C ASP A 12 -2.81 -0.71 -0.65
N GLU A 13 -3.06 0.60 -0.76
CA GLU A 13 -2.14 1.59 -1.29
C GLU A 13 -1.75 2.59 -0.19
N THR A 14 -0.49 2.93 -0.15
CA THR A 14 -0.01 4.01 0.72
C THR A 14 0.92 4.94 -0.03
N ASN A 15 0.93 6.21 0.38
CA ASN A 15 1.77 7.23 -0.23
C ASN A 15 2.82 7.72 0.76
N PHE A 16 4.04 7.86 0.26
CA PHE A 16 5.14 8.53 0.95
C PHE A 16 5.34 9.90 0.31
N THR A 17 4.94 10.93 1.03
CA THR A 17 5.04 12.32 0.59
C THR A 17 5.92 13.12 1.54
N LYS A 18 6.28 14.32 1.12
CA LYS A 18 7.00 15.31 1.94
C LYS A 18 6.34 15.56 3.30
N LEU A 19 5.00 15.53 3.35
CA LEU A 19 4.19 15.82 4.54
C LEU A 19 4.07 14.64 5.52
N ALA A 20 4.50 13.43 5.14
CA ALA A 20 4.47 12.25 6.01
C ALA A 20 5.39 12.37 7.24
N PHE A 21 6.11 13.48 7.39
CA PHE A 21 7.09 13.76 8.45
C PHE A 21 6.63 14.74 9.52
N GLN A 22 5.40 15.19 9.49
CA GLN A 22 4.83 15.95 10.59
C GLN A 22 4.49 15.00 11.74
N SER A 23 5.51 14.48 12.44
CA SER A 23 5.32 13.94 13.77
C SER A 23 5.06 15.12 14.70
N LYS A 24 3.96 15.08 15.42
CA LYS A 24 3.75 15.98 16.57
C LYS A 24 4.70 15.48 17.66
N ASP A 25 5.83 16.14 17.79
CA ASP A 25 6.77 15.84 18.87
C ASP A 25 6.52 16.80 20.03
N TRP A 26 6.57 16.26 21.24
CA TRP A 26 6.50 17.07 22.46
C TRP A 26 7.90 17.66 22.68
N SER A 27 8.09 18.90 22.24
CA SER A 27 9.32 19.63 22.56
C SER A 27 9.10 20.46 23.82
N SER A 28 10.01 20.33 24.76
CA SER A 28 10.04 21.13 26.00
C SER A 28 10.53 22.58 25.77
N CYS A 29 10.97 22.91 24.57
CA CYS A 29 11.49 24.21 24.21
C CYS A 29 10.57 24.91 23.17
N ARG A 30 10.34 26.21 23.40
CA ARG A 30 9.65 27.10 22.46
C ARG A 30 10.44 27.41 21.17
N GLU A 31 11.53 26.72 20.92
CA GLU A 31 12.32 26.88 19.72
C GLU A 31 11.76 26.00 18.62
N ASN A 32 11.31 26.65 17.53
CA ASN A 32 10.96 25.96 16.29
C ASN A 32 12.22 25.29 15.77
N GLN A 33 12.27 23.96 15.83
CA GLN A 33 13.31 23.19 15.15
C GLN A 33 13.08 23.32 13.65
N HIS A 34 13.79 24.23 13.02
CA HIS A 34 13.81 24.38 11.57
C HIS A 34 14.68 23.29 10.97
N VAL A 35 14.06 22.21 10.49
CA VAL A 35 14.73 21.28 9.60
C VAL A 35 14.72 21.90 8.19
N ASP A 36 15.89 22.04 7.57
CA ASP A 36 15.99 22.60 6.23
C ASP A 36 15.12 21.77 5.26
N GLN A 37 14.19 22.46 4.58
CA GLN A 37 13.24 21.79 3.68
C GLN A 37 13.94 21.06 2.52
N ARG A 38 15.18 21.41 2.19
CA ARG A 38 15.98 20.77 1.13
C ARG A 38 16.39 19.35 1.50
N ASP A 39 16.63 19.08 2.78
CA ASP A 39 17.05 17.75 3.26
C ASP A 39 15.87 16.77 3.40
N ILE A 40 14.64 17.30 3.36
CA ILE A 40 13.41 16.52 3.52
C ILE A 40 12.83 16.08 2.15
N TYR A 41 13.44 16.46 1.02
CA TYR A 41 12.90 16.18 -0.31
C TYR A 41 13.05 14.70 -0.69
N THR A 42 12.08 13.89 -0.33
CA THR A 42 11.78 12.65 -1.04
C THR A 42 10.66 12.94 -2.03
N GLY A 43 10.92 12.71 -3.29
CA GLY A 43 9.87 12.76 -4.30
C GLY A 43 8.69 11.85 -3.89
N TYR A 44 7.52 12.16 -4.39
CA TYR A 44 6.30 11.35 -4.22
C TYR A 44 6.56 9.88 -4.56
N ARG A 45 6.10 8.98 -3.72
CA ARG A 45 6.12 7.53 -3.95
C ARG A 45 4.78 6.94 -3.57
N SER A 46 4.16 6.21 -4.50
CA SER A 46 3.02 5.33 -4.21
C SER A 46 3.52 3.91 -4.01
N VAL A 47 3.00 3.25 -3.01
CA VAL A 47 3.30 1.84 -2.74
C VAL A 47 2.00 1.07 -2.79
N ILE A 48 1.93 0.04 -3.63
CA ILE A 48 0.88 -0.98 -3.58
C ILE A 48 1.48 -2.20 -2.91
N ALA A 49 0.82 -2.73 -1.91
CA ALA A 49 1.23 -3.94 -1.25
C ALA A 49 0.08 -4.93 -1.13
N THR A 50 0.42 -6.20 -1.12
CA THR A 50 -0.51 -7.31 -0.84
C THR A 50 0.11 -8.22 0.19
N ILE A 51 -0.68 -8.62 1.16
CA ILE A 51 -0.31 -9.58 2.21
C ILE A 51 -1.30 -10.75 2.24
N SER A 52 -0.87 -11.86 2.79
CA SER A 52 -1.73 -13.02 3.09
C SER A 52 -1.36 -13.61 4.45
N GLU A 53 -2.25 -14.43 4.99
CA GLU A 53 -2.03 -15.08 6.27
C GLU A 53 -0.89 -16.12 6.18
N ASP A 54 -0.80 -16.84 5.07
CA ASP A 54 0.14 -17.94 4.87
C ASP A 54 1.57 -17.50 4.54
N LYS A 55 1.74 -16.41 3.78
CA LYS A 55 3.05 -15.93 3.32
C LYS A 55 3.51 -14.61 3.93
N GLY A 56 2.63 -13.92 4.64
CA GLY A 56 2.88 -12.53 5.04
C GLY A 56 2.86 -11.62 3.82
N VAL A 57 4.01 -11.07 3.42
CA VAL A 57 4.09 -10.18 2.24
C VAL A 57 4.08 -10.99 0.95
N GLU A 58 3.04 -10.80 0.14
CA GLU A 58 2.90 -11.44 -1.18
C GLU A 58 3.61 -10.65 -2.29
N LEU A 59 3.34 -9.36 -2.37
CA LEU A 59 3.89 -8.49 -3.41
C LEU A 59 3.93 -7.04 -2.92
N ILE A 60 5.04 -6.35 -3.19
CA ILE A 60 5.17 -4.90 -3.00
C ILE A 60 5.67 -4.29 -4.30
N LYS A 61 5.07 -3.20 -4.72
CA LYS A 61 5.52 -2.36 -5.83
C LYS A 61 5.53 -0.89 -5.45
N ILE A 62 6.60 -0.22 -5.84
CA ILE A 62 6.82 1.20 -5.57
C ILE A 62 6.81 1.95 -6.90
N TYR A 63 6.00 2.99 -6.98
CA TYR A 63 5.86 3.85 -8.14
C TYR A 63 6.26 5.28 -7.82
N ARG A 64 6.81 5.99 -8.80
CA ARG A 64 7.17 7.41 -8.68
C ARG A 64 5.99 8.36 -8.93
N THR A 65 4.87 7.81 -9.37
CA THR A 65 3.64 8.54 -9.72
C THR A 65 2.46 7.93 -8.97
N ALA A 66 1.32 8.60 -9.01
CA ALA A 66 0.07 8.02 -8.51
C ALA A 66 -0.28 6.74 -9.27
N VAL A 67 -0.96 5.83 -8.59
CA VAL A 67 -1.43 4.58 -9.17
C VAL A 67 -2.54 4.87 -10.18
N THR A 68 -2.37 4.38 -11.38
CA THR A 68 -3.35 4.44 -12.45
C THR A 68 -3.99 3.07 -12.69
N SER A 69 -5.08 3.01 -13.45
CA SER A 69 -5.69 1.72 -13.82
C SER A 69 -4.71 0.80 -14.55
N ASP A 70 -3.80 1.36 -15.36
CA ASP A 70 -2.81 0.56 -16.10
C ASP A 70 -1.73 -0.02 -15.18
N THR A 71 -1.25 0.78 -14.23
CA THR A 71 -0.29 0.29 -13.23
C THR A 71 -0.93 -0.73 -12.30
N PHE A 72 -2.20 -0.55 -11.96
CA PHE A 72 -2.95 -1.48 -11.14
C PHE A 72 -3.20 -2.82 -11.85
N ILE A 73 -3.57 -2.81 -13.14
CA ILE A 73 -3.71 -4.02 -13.96
C ILE A 73 -2.40 -4.82 -13.98
N LYS A 74 -1.27 -4.16 -14.26
CA LYS A 74 0.05 -4.80 -14.22
C LYS A 74 0.38 -5.40 -12.85
N TYR A 75 -0.06 -4.73 -11.79
CA TYR A 75 0.09 -5.26 -10.43
C TYR A 75 -0.72 -6.54 -10.23
N LEU A 76 -1.99 -6.58 -10.66
CA LEU A 76 -2.85 -7.77 -10.57
C LEU A 76 -2.28 -8.95 -11.38
N GLU A 77 -1.74 -8.70 -12.56
CA GLU A 77 -1.09 -9.73 -13.39
C GLU A 77 0.13 -10.33 -12.67
N LEU A 78 0.96 -9.48 -12.06
CA LEU A 78 2.11 -9.92 -11.26
C LEU A 78 1.69 -10.71 -10.02
N LEU A 79 0.65 -10.24 -9.32
CA LEU A 79 0.11 -10.93 -8.16
C LEU A 79 -0.42 -12.32 -8.51
N SER A 80 -1.19 -12.44 -9.59
CA SER A 80 -1.69 -13.71 -10.09
C SER A 80 -0.54 -14.66 -10.47
N LYS A 81 0.45 -14.16 -11.22
CA LYS A 81 1.63 -14.94 -11.60
C LYS A 81 2.42 -15.44 -10.38
N ARG A 82 2.58 -14.61 -9.34
CA ARG A 82 3.31 -14.95 -8.13
C ARG A 82 2.58 -15.99 -7.25
N ASN A 83 1.29 -16.11 -7.44
CA ASN A 83 0.45 -17.10 -6.80
C ASN A 83 0.07 -18.26 -7.75
N ASP A 84 0.91 -18.55 -8.76
CA ASP A 84 0.74 -19.68 -9.69
C ASP A 84 -0.65 -19.70 -10.37
N LYS A 85 -1.24 -18.51 -10.57
CA LYS A 85 -2.57 -18.30 -11.16
C LYS A 85 -3.71 -19.02 -10.41
N GLN A 86 -3.49 -19.36 -9.14
CA GLN A 86 -4.55 -19.95 -8.32
C GLN A 86 -5.69 -18.94 -8.09
N PRO A 87 -6.91 -19.41 -7.79
CA PRO A 87 -8.04 -18.54 -7.48
C PRO A 87 -7.76 -17.66 -6.26
N LEU A 88 -7.91 -16.34 -6.39
CA LEU A 88 -7.70 -15.38 -5.30
C LEU A 88 -9.01 -14.69 -4.91
N ALA A 89 -9.16 -14.42 -3.61
CA ALA A 89 -10.12 -13.48 -3.07
C ALA A 89 -9.34 -12.24 -2.60
N LEU A 90 -9.47 -11.13 -3.31
CA LEU A 90 -8.71 -9.91 -3.09
C LEU A 90 -9.51 -8.91 -2.26
N PHE A 91 -9.16 -8.79 -0.98
CA PHE A 91 -9.76 -7.80 -0.09
C PHE A 91 -9.06 -6.45 -0.28
N GLN A 92 -9.82 -5.41 -0.60
CA GLN A 92 -9.31 -4.09 -0.92
C GLN A 92 -10.31 -2.98 -0.60
N ASP A 93 -9.88 -1.73 -0.60
CA ASP A 93 -10.75 -0.59 -0.45
C ASP A 93 -11.59 -0.29 -1.71
N GLN A 94 -12.42 0.74 -1.65
CA GLN A 94 -13.34 1.13 -2.70
C GLN A 94 -12.79 2.23 -3.62
N LEU A 95 -11.48 2.35 -3.82
CA LEU A 95 -10.91 3.35 -4.71
C LEU A 95 -11.51 3.26 -6.13
N LYS A 96 -11.65 4.42 -6.77
CA LYS A 96 -12.19 4.52 -8.14
C LYS A 96 -11.37 3.70 -9.15
N VAL A 97 -10.05 3.61 -8.93
CA VAL A 97 -9.14 2.82 -9.77
C VAL A 97 -9.53 1.35 -9.74
N HIS A 98 -9.79 0.78 -8.55
CA HIS A 98 -10.15 -0.63 -8.36
C HIS A 98 -11.48 -1.00 -9.02
N LYS A 99 -12.42 -0.06 -9.09
CA LYS A 99 -13.75 -0.25 -9.68
C LYS A 99 -13.87 0.21 -11.13
N SER A 100 -12.77 0.66 -11.73
CA SER A 100 -12.81 1.23 -13.08
C SER A 100 -13.25 0.19 -14.11
N LYS A 101 -13.96 0.65 -15.16
CA LYS A 101 -14.39 -0.21 -16.28
C LYS A 101 -13.21 -0.92 -16.95
N LYS A 102 -12.02 -0.33 -16.88
CA LYS A 102 -10.79 -0.88 -17.46
C LYS A 102 -10.23 -2.04 -16.65
N VAL A 103 -10.35 -2.01 -15.33
CA VAL A 103 -9.82 -3.03 -14.42
C VAL A 103 -10.76 -4.24 -14.28
N LYS A 104 -12.08 -4.01 -14.29
CA LYS A 104 -13.07 -5.08 -14.06
C LYS A 104 -12.87 -6.35 -14.88
N PRO A 105 -12.60 -6.30 -16.22
CA PRO A 105 -12.39 -7.52 -17.01
C PRO A 105 -11.20 -8.35 -16.54
N PHE A 106 -10.15 -7.71 -15.97
CA PHE A 106 -8.95 -8.39 -15.53
C PHE A 106 -9.16 -9.21 -14.27
N TYR A 107 -10.07 -8.84 -13.38
CA TYR A 107 -10.43 -9.67 -12.23
C TYR A 107 -10.92 -11.05 -12.69
N ASN A 108 -11.82 -11.09 -13.66
CA ASN A 108 -12.33 -12.35 -14.21
C ASN A 108 -11.25 -13.13 -14.97
N ALA A 109 -10.47 -12.45 -15.83
CA ALA A 109 -9.41 -13.06 -16.61
C ALA A 109 -8.30 -13.70 -15.75
N LEU A 110 -8.04 -13.14 -14.58
CA LEU A 110 -7.02 -13.60 -13.64
C LEU A 110 -7.58 -14.49 -12.51
N ASN A 111 -8.85 -14.86 -12.58
CA ASN A 111 -9.56 -15.64 -11.55
C ASN A 111 -9.46 -14.99 -10.14
N ILE A 112 -9.57 -13.67 -10.08
CA ILE A 112 -9.57 -12.88 -8.86
C ILE A 112 -11.00 -12.43 -8.55
N VAL A 113 -11.47 -12.66 -7.34
CA VAL A 113 -12.74 -12.11 -6.84
C VAL A 113 -12.43 -10.91 -5.94
N PRO A 114 -12.77 -9.68 -6.37
CA PRO A 114 -12.58 -8.51 -5.53
C PRO A 114 -13.61 -8.48 -4.40
N ILE A 115 -13.15 -8.30 -3.17
CA ILE A 115 -13.96 -8.08 -1.98
C ILE A 115 -13.68 -6.65 -1.52
N TYR A 116 -14.70 -5.82 -1.51
CA TYR A 116 -14.54 -4.42 -1.14
C TYR A 116 -14.82 -4.19 0.33
N ASN A 117 -13.88 -3.54 1.01
CA ASN A 117 -14.05 -3.13 2.40
C ASN A 117 -15.23 -2.16 2.55
N VAL A 118 -15.82 -2.13 3.74
CA VAL A 118 -16.78 -1.09 4.11
C VAL A 118 -16.09 0.26 4.11
N GLY A 119 -16.75 1.29 3.57
CA GLY A 119 -16.18 2.62 3.52
C GLY A 119 -15.80 3.14 4.92
N TYR A 120 -14.65 3.81 5.00
CA TYR A 120 -14.10 4.40 6.23
C TYR A 120 -13.83 3.41 7.39
N SER A 121 -13.54 2.15 7.07
CA SER A 121 -13.25 1.11 8.06
C SER A 121 -11.90 0.44 7.80
N PRO A 122 -10.78 1.18 7.95
CA PRO A 122 -9.43 0.65 7.72
C PRO A 122 -9.07 -0.48 8.69
N GLU A 123 -9.67 -0.51 9.87
CA GLU A 123 -9.47 -1.53 10.91
C GLU A 123 -9.76 -2.96 10.44
N PHE A 124 -10.57 -3.11 9.40
CA PHE A 124 -10.84 -4.43 8.82
C PHE A 124 -9.79 -4.88 7.79
N ASN A 125 -8.82 -4.03 7.46
CA ASN A 125 -7.74 -4.40 6.54
C ASN A 125 -6.42 -4.57 7.32
N PRO A 126 -5.94 -5.80 7.54
CA PRO A 126 -4.73 -6.05 8.33
C PRO A 126 -3.47 -5.43 7.74
N ILE A 127 -3.45 -5.07 6.46
CA ILE A 127 -2.31 -4.42 5.80
C ILE A 127 -2.04 -3.00 6.37
N GLU A 128 -3.03 -2.35 6.93
CA GLU A 128 -2.87 -1.03 7.57
C GLU A 128 -1.88 -1.08 8.75
N SER A 129 -1.91 -2.16 9.51
CA SER A 129 -0.93 -2.41 10.58
C SER A 129 0.50 -2.52 10.02
N VAL A 130 0.65 -3.20 8.89
CA VAL A 130 1.95 -3.34 8.20
C VAL A 130 2.44 -1.98 7.70
N PHE A 131 1.57 -1.20 7.06
CA PHE A 131 1.93 0.14 6.59
C PHE A 131 2.31 1.09 7.72
N SER A 132 1.63 1.02 8.85
CA SER A 132 1.97 1.81 10.04
C SER A 132 3.38 1.49 10.54
N GLN A 133 3.76 0.22 10.57
CA GLN A 133 5.11 -0.21 10.96
C GLN A 133 6.15 0.25 9.94
N VAL A 134 5.88 0.08 8.64
CA VAL A 134 6.79 0.50 7.56
C VAL A 134 7.02 2.01 7.61
N LYS A 135 5.97 2.81 7.77
CA LYS A 135 6.07 4.28 7.90
C LYS A 135 6.92 4.68 9.11
N ARG A 136 6.71 4.02 10.25
CA ARG A 136 7.49 4.29 11.46
C ARG A 136 8.99 4.01 11.27
N VAL A 137 9.33 2.86 10.67
CA VAL A 137 10.73 2.52 10.37
C VAL A 137 11.33 3.51 9.37
N PHE A 138 10.61 3.83 8.32
CA PHE A 138 11.05 4.79 7.30
C PHE A 138 11.34 6.18 7.90
N CYS A 139 10.44 6.70 8.76
CA CYS A 139 10.66 7.97 9.44
C CYS A 139 11.91 7.92 10.35
N ARG A 140 12.08 6.85 11.12
CA ARG A 140 13.24 6.68 12.01
C ARG A 140 14.56 6.64 11.24
N GLU A 141 14.64 5.83 10.19
CA GLU A 141 15.86 5.72 9.36
C GLU A 141 16.24 7.06 8.71
N ARG A 142 15.23 7.82 8.34
CA ARG A 142 15.45 9.13 7.76
C ARG A 142 15.93 10.16 8.76
N LEU A 143 15.35 10.18 9.97
CA LEU A 143 15.85 11.04 11.05
C LEU A 143 17.31 10.69 11.40
N ASN A 144 17.65 9.41 11.47
CA ASN A 144 19.03 8.98 11.71
C ASN A 144 20.00 9.50 10.65
N LYS A 145 19.59 9.53 9.38
CA LYS A 145 20.42 10.10 8.30
C LYS A 145 20.61 11.61 8.41
N LEU A 146 19.60 12.32 8.89
CA LEU A 146 19.67 13.78 9.08
C LEU A 146 20.56 14.18 10.26
N VAL A 147 20.63 13.34 11.30
CA VAL A 147 21.44 13.62 12.51
C VAL A 147 22.91 13.24 12.27
N ASN A 148 23.21 12.28 11.39
CA ASN A 148 24.57 11.77 11.17
C ASN A 148 25.28 12.36 9.92
N ASN A 149 24.68 13.34 9.25
CA ASN A 149 25.29 14.19 8.20
C ASN A 149 25.53 15.59 8.73
#